data_7194603d51da861fd362f501ae83370c
#
_entry.id   7194603d51da861fd362f501ae83370c
#
_cell.length_a   1.000
_cell.length_b   1.000
_cell.length_c   1.000
_cell.angle_alpha   90.00
_cell.angle_beta   90.00
_cell.angle_gamma   90.00
#
_symmetry.space_group_name_H-M   'P 1'
#
loop_
_entity.id
_entity.type
_entity.pdbx_description
1 polymer ?
#
loop_
_entity_poly.entity_id
_entity_poly.type
_entity_poly.pdbx_seq_one_letter_code
_entity_poly.pdbx_strand_id
1 'polypeptide(L)'
;ISNWSVWVALDTYLIIKEKWGWGPITEALRIYYNLSGDEVPSDDLEEFNDWVLHISNSTGYNLAPYHQAWGFPLTQETFDALAHLPVWVEDPLRGEYYAYSAIIRNLSSNDPSDSNSVTISWDTYDNGTNTTLTFYYGRADMGNQTSGWEGSASYGSTTVGNHSRTITALACCGTEYYGRIVATNEEGSV
;
A
#
# COMPACT_ATOMS: atom_id res chain seq x y z
N ILE A 1 22.86 3.80 6.20
CA ILE A 1 23.76 2.85 5.52
C ILE A 1 25.21 2.94 6.05
N SER A 2 25.60 4.03 6.71
CA SER A 2 26.98 4.25 7.22
C SER A 2 27.52 3.11 8.14
N ASN A 3 26.65 2.26 8.66
CA ASN A 3 27.00 1.14 9.55
C ASN A 3 26.78 -0.25 8.92
N TRP A 4 26.56 -0.31 7.59
CA TRP A 4 26.36 -1.59 6.93
C TRP A 4 27.67 -2.37 6.83
N SER A 5 27.59 -3.63 7.21
CA SER A 5 28.60 -4.61 6.81
C SER A 5 28.24 -5.21 5.46
N VAL A 6 29.21 -5.86 4.80
CA VAL A 6 28.96 -6.62 3.56
C VAL A 6 27.85 -7.67 3.75
N TRP A 7 27.74 -8.24 4.94
CA TRP A 7 26.73 -9.26 5.26
C TRP A 7 25.33 -8.65 5.35
N VAL A 8 25.18 -7.47 5.96
CA VAL A 8 23.91 -6.75 6.00
C VAL A 8 23.45 -6.35 4.59
N ALA A 9 24.37 -5.87 3.75
CA ALA A 9 24.06 -5.58 2.36
C ALA A 9 23.62 -6.83 1.59
N LEU A 10 24.25 -7.97 1.85
CA LEU A 10 23.89 -9.23 1.20
C LEU A 10 22.49 -9.72 1.63
N ASP A 11 22.12 -9.54 2.90
CA ASP A 11 20.84 -10.00 3.42
C ASP A 11 19.65 -9.34 2.70
N THR A 12 19.79 -8.07 2.28
CA THR A 12 18.74 -7.39 1.50
C THR A 12 18.43 -8.11 0.19
N TYR A 13 19.46 -8.62 -0.48
CA TYR A 13 19.30 -9.37 -1.73
C TYR A 13 18.83 -10.81 -1.47
N LEU A 14 19.32 -11.46 -0.41
CA LEU A 14 19.00 -12.86 -0.12
C LEU A 14 17.51 -13.02 0.23
N ILE A 15 16.92 -12.10 0.94
CA ILE A 15 15.48 -12.10 1.26
C ILE A 15 14.64 -12.00 -0.03
N ILE A 16 14.99 -11.09 -0.93
CA ILE A 16 14.32 -10.95 -2.24
C ILE A 16 14.51 -12.23 -3.07
N LYS A 17 15.74 -12.75 -3.12
CA LYS A 17 16.09 -13.98 -3.83
C LYS A 17 15.32 -15.19 -3.27
N GLU A 18 15.11 -15.27 -1.97
CA GLU A 18 14.39 -16.37 -1.33
C GLU A 18 12.92 -16.38 -1.76
N LYS A 19 12.31 -15.21 -1.91
CA LYS A 19 10.90 -15.08 -2.34
C LYS A 19 10.71 -15.27 -3.84
N TRP A 20 11.54 -14.67 -4.69
CA TRP A 20 11.35 -14.61 -6.15
C TRP A 20 12.47 -15.26 -6.96
N GLY A 21 13.51 -15.82 -6.32
CA GLY A 21 14.69 -16.32 -7.01
C GLY A 21 15.61 -15.17 -7.49
N TRP A 22 16.60 -15.52 -8.31
CA TRP A 22 17.56 -14.56 -8.85
C TRP A 22 17.02 -13.70 -10.00
N GLY A 23 15.87 -14.07 -10.59
CA GLY A 23 15.31 -13.42 -11.77
C GLY A 23 15.19 -11.89 -11.65
N PRO A 24 14.48 -11.35 -10.64
CA PRO A 24 14.31 -9.91 -10.47
C PRO A 24 15.63 -9.16 -10.28
N ILE A 25 16.55 -9.72 -9.50
CA ILE A 25 17.87 -9.12 -9.24
C ILE A 25 18.69 -9.06 -10.53
N THR A 26 18.73 -10.15 -11.28
CA THR A 26 19.47 -10.19 -12.55
C THR A 26 18.85 -9.26 -13.60
N GLU A 27 17.53 -9.11 -13.60
CA GLU A 27 16.85 -8.18 -14.50
C GLU A 27 17.17 -6.72 -14.16
N ALA A 28 17.12 -6.33 -12.87
CA ALA A 28 17.53 -5.01 -12.44
C ALA A 28 18.98 -4.72 -12.83
N LEU A 29 19.91 -5.64 -12.57
CA LEU A 29 21.31 -5.50 -12.96
C LEU A 29 21.49 -5.43 -14.49
N ARG A 30 20.67 -6.13 -15.27
CA ARG A 30 20.69 -6.06 -16.74
C ARG A 30 20.29 -4.68 -17.23
N ILE A 31 19.35 -4.02 -16.55
CA ILE A 31 18.97 -2.64 -16.87
C ILE A 31 20.19 -1.73 -16.68
N TYR A 32 20.83 -1.76 -15.50
CA TYR A 32 22.02 -0.98 -15.23
C TYR A 32 23.14 -1.20 -16.25
N TYR A 33 23.35 -2.45 -16.67
CA TYR A 33 24.37 -2.77 -17.67
C TYR A 33 24.14 -2.08 -19.03
N ASN A 34 22.89 -1.76 -19.35
CA ASN A 34 22.50 -1.15 -20.61
C ASN A 34 22.31 0.38 -20.53
N LEU A 35 22.42 0.99 -19.34
CA LEU A 35 22.34 2.44 -19.19
C LEU A 35 23.51 3.13 -19.89
N SER A 36 23.26 4.31 -20.42
CA SER A 36 24.27 5.13 -21.09
C SER A 36 23.98 6.62 -20.98
N GLY A 37 25.02 7.43 -20.98
CA GLY A 37 24.88 8.88 -20.93
C GLY A 37 24.16 9.37 -19.70
N ASP A 38 23.14 10.20 -19.89
CA ASP A 38 22.34 10.83 -18.83
C ASP A 38 21.40 9.86 -18.11
N GLU A 39 21.30 8.60 -18.56
CA GLU A 39 20.50 7.56 -17.89
C GLU A 39 21.25 6.93 -16.71
N VAL A 40 22.56 7.10 -16.64
CA VAL A 40 23.36 6.55 -15.53
C VAL A 40 23.18 7.44 -14.31
N PRO A 41 22.78 6.87 -13.14
CA PRO A 41 22.65 7.65 -11.92
C PRO A 41 23.89 8.49 -11.62
N SER A 42 23.70 9.74 -11.26
CA SER A 42 24.78 10.71 -11.07
C SER A 42 25.35 10.73 -9.65
N ASP A 43 24.58 10.18 -8.69
CA ASP A 43 24.94 10.09 -7.28
C ASP A 43 24.30 8.89 -6.59
N ASP A 44 24.72 8.64 -5.35
CA ASP A 44 24.23 7.52 -4.53
C ASP A 44 22.70 7.59 -4.29
N LEU A 45 22.12 8.79 -4.19
CA LEU A 45 20.69 8.95 -3.96
C LEU A 45 19.87 8.48 -5.17
N GLU A 46 20.28 8.91 -6.37
CA GLU A 46 19.68 8.46 -7.62
C GLU A 46 19.85 6.94 -7.76
N GLU A 47 21.05 6.40 -7.47
CA GLU A 47 21.31 4.95 -7.56
C GLU A 47 20.39 4.14 -6.65
N PHE A 48 20.16 4.56 -5.39
CA PHE A 48 19.25 3.88 -4.49
C PHE A 48 17.79 3.92 -4.98
N ASN A 49 17.34 5.05 -5.46
CA ASN A 49 15.98 5.21 -5.95
C ASN A 49 15.75 4.40 -7.23
N ASP A 50 16.66 4.47 -8.19
CA ASP A 50 16.60 3.68 -9.42
C ASP A 50 16.62 2.18 -9.15
N TRP A 51 17.50 1.74 -8.23
CA TRP A 51 17.53 0.33 -7.82
C TRP A 51 16.15 -0.13 -7.34
N VAL A 52 15.53 0.65 -6.44
CA VAL A 52 14.23 0.28 -5.87
C VAL A 52 13.13 0.29 -6.92
N LEU A 53 13.16 1.23 -7.87
CA LEU A 53 12.23 1.25 -9.00
C LEU A 53 12.37 -0.02 -9.87
N HIS A 54 13.59 -0.38 -10.24
CA HIS A 54 13.84 -1.53 -11.12
C HIS A 54 13.51 -2.86 -10.44
N ILE A 55 13.92 -3.07 -9.18
CA ILE A 55 13.65 -4.32 -8.48
C ILE A 55 12.16 -4.47 -8.16
N SER A 56 11.46 -3.38 -7.83
CA SER A 56 10.02 -3.39 -7.60
C SER A 56 9.25 -3.77 -8.88
N ASN A 57 9.58 -3.13 -10.00
CA ASN A 57 8.96 -3.46 -11.29
C ASN A 57 9.25 -4.92 -11.71
N SER A 58 10.46 -5.40 -11.47
CA SER A 58 10.85 -6.78 -11.82
C SER A 58 10.17 -7.83 -10.95
N THR A 59 9.84 -7.52 -9.70
CA THR A 59 9.08 -8.43 -8.82
C THR A 59 7.57 -8.30 -9.02
N GLY A 60 7.10 -7.15 -9.53
CA GLY A 60 5.68 -6.78 -9.58
C GLY A 60 5.10 -6.37 -8.23
N TYR A 61 5.94 -6.02 -7.24
CA TYR A 61 5.55 -5.58 -5.91
C TYR A 61 6.24 -4.27 -5.53
N ASN A 62 5.55 -3.41 -4.75
CA ASN A 62 6.16 -2.22 -4.19
C ASN A 62 7.14 -2.61 -3.07
N LEU A 63 8.43 -2.53 -3.35
CA LEU A 63 9.50 -2.83 -2.40
C LEU A 63 10.09 -1.58 -1.74
N ALA A 64 9.53 -0.37 -1.98
CA ALA A 64 10.04 0.85 -1.37
C ALA A 64 10.01 0.80 0.17
N PRO A 65 8.91 0.36 0.85
CA PRO A 65 8.92 0.23 2.30
C PRO A 65 9.98 -0.75 2.82
N TYR A 66 10.18 -1.87 2.13
CA TYR A 66 11.22 -2.85 2.45
C TYR A 66 12.62 -2.22 2.43
N HIS A 67 12.97 -1.53 1.35
CA HIS A 67 14.29 -0.90 1.22
C HIS A 67 14.46 0.27 2.19
N GLN A 68 13.39 1.04 2.46
CA GLN A 68 13.42 2.09 3.47
C GLN A 68 13.71 1.52 4.87
N ALA A 69 13.12 0.38 5.24
CA ALA A 69 13.41 -0.32 6.50
C ALA A 69 14.88 -0.74 6.62
N TRP A 70 15.52 -1.08 5.50
CA TRP A 70 16.97 -1.28 5.44
C TRP A 70 17.79 0.01 5.47
N GLY A 71 17.15 1.18 5.45
CA GLY A 71 17.82 2.49 5.54
C GLY A 71 18.21 3.11 4.20
N PHE A 72 17.60 2.67 3.09
CA PHE A 72 17.75 3.34 1.81
C PHE A 72 17.12 4.75 1.87
N PRO A 73 17.83 5.81 1.44
CA PRO A 73 17.30 7.17 1.46
C PRO A 73 16.39 7.41 0.24
N LEU A 74 15.14 6.92 0.32
CA LEU A 74 14.20 7.02 -0.79
C LEU A 74 13.47 8.36 -0.81
N THR A 75 13.22 8.87 -2.02
CA THR A 75 12.44 10.09 -2.24
C THR A 75 10.94 9.81 -2.32
N GLN A 76 10.11 10.85 -2.08
CA GLN A 76 8.66 10.73 -2.25
C GLN A 76 8.28 10.34 -3.69
N GLU A 77 9.01 10.82 -4.68
CA GLU A 77 8.80 10.47 -6.09
C GLU A 77 8.90 8.96 -6.35
N THR A 78 9.83 8.29 -5.69
CA THR A 78 9.98 6.82 -5.78
C THR A 78 8.77 6.11 -5.18
N PHE A 79 8.27 6.56 -4.02
CA PHE A 79 7.05 6.00 -3.43
C PHE A 79 5.83 6.22 -4.33
N ASP A 80 5.66 7.42 -4.88
CA ASP A 80 4.55 7.76 -5.77
C ASP A 80 4.60 6.95 -7.08
N ALA A 81 5.79 6.77 -7.65
CA ALA A 81 5.98 5.96 -8.86
C ALA A 81 5.62 4.48 -8.65
N LEU A 82 5.83 3.95 -7.44
CA LEU A 82 5.54 2.56 -7.09
C LEU A 82 4.16 2.33 -6.45
N ALA A 83 3.38 3.40 -6.21
CA ALA A 83 2.07 3.31 -5.57
C ALA A 83 1.05 2.44 -6.33
N HIS A 84 1.24 2.25 -7.64
CA HIS A 84 0.41 1.40 -8.47
C HIS A 84 0.67 -0.10 -8.28
N LEU A 85 1.81 -0.48 -7.69
CA LEU A 85 2.17 -1.87 -7.44
C LEU A 85 1.58 -2.37 -6.11
N PRO A 86 1.20 -3.65 -6.03
CA PRO A 86 0.73 -4.24 -4.79
C PRO A 86 1.83 -4.23 -3.73
N VAL A 87 1.44 -4.02 -2.47
CA VAL A 87 2.35 -4.11 -1.33
C VAL A 87 2.81 -5.56 -1.12
N TRP A 88 4.07 -5.75 -0.78
CA TRP A 88 4.60 -7.04 -0.35
C TRP A 88 4.19 -7.32 1.11
N VAL A 89 3.12 -8.08 1.29
CA VAL A 89 2.51 -8.32 2.61
C VAL A 89 3.36 -9.26 3.48
N GLU A 90 4.00 -10.24 2.85
CA GLU A 90 4.86 -11.20 3.54
C GLU A 90 6.30 -10.70 3.77
N ASP A 91 6.54 -9.41 3.58
CA ASP A 91 7.82 -8.77 3.90
C ASP A 91 8.20 -9.05 5.36
N PRO A 92 9.36 -9.70 5.61
CA PRO A 92 9.75 -10.09 6.96
C PRO A 92 10.09 -8.92 7.88
N LEU A 93 10.30 -7.71 7.33
CA LEU A 93 10.57 -6.50 8.11
C LEU A 93 9.27 -5.76 8.50
N ARG A 94 8.16 -6.17 7.89
CA ARG A 94 6.89 -5.51 8.07
C ARG A 94 6.34 -5.71 9.49
N GLY A 95 5.94 -4.60 10.12
CA GLY A 95 5.41 -4.62 11.48
C GLY A 95 6.46 -4.72 12.59
N GLU A 96 7.69 -5.08 12.26
CA GLU A 96 8.80 -5.12 13.20
C GLU A 96 9.68 -3.87 13.10
N TYR A 97 9.96 -3.42 11.88
CA TYR A 97 10.89 -2.32 11.61
C TYR A 97 10.21 -1.07 11.04
N TYR A 98 8.98 -1.17 10.59
CA TYR A 98 8.20 -0.01 10.16
C TYR A 98 6.69 -0.24 10.34
N ALA A 99 5.96 0.82 10.65
CA ALA A 99 4.51 0.81 10.67
C ALA A 99 3.96 0.85 9.24
N TYR A 100 2.75 0.35 9.05
CA TYR A 100 2.10 0.29 7.74
C TYR A 100 0.58 0.36 7.87
N SER A 101 -0.06 0.84 6.83
CA SER A 101 -1.51 0.93 6.75
C SER A 101 -2.15 -0.43 6.47
N ALA A 102 -3.37 -0.62 6.94
CA ALA A 102 -4.14 -1.83 6.63
C ALA A 102 -4.38 -1.96 5.12
N ILE A 103 -4.34 -3.19 4.64
CA ILE A 103 -4.68 -3.51 3.25
C ILE A 103 -6.11 -4.01 3.19
N ILE A 104 -6.97 -3.23 2.53
CA ILE A 104 -8.37 -3.53 2.30
C ILE A 104 -8.54 -3.97 0.85
N ARG A 105 -9.23 -5.10 0.64
CA ARG A 105 -9.53 -5.65 -0.68
C ARG A 105 -10.98 -6.05 -0.79
N ASN A 106 -11.42 -6.35 -2.01
CA ASN A 106 -12.74 -6.92 -2.28
C ASN A 106 -13.89 -6.10 -1.69
N LEU A 107 -13.75 -4.77 -1.70
CA LEU A 107 -14.84 -3.88 -1.27
C LEU A 107 -16.04 -4.08 -2.19
N SER A 108 -17.16 -4.43 -1.61
CA SER A 108 -18.40 -4.65 -2.31
C SER A 108 -19.59 -4.12 -1.51
N SER A 109 -20.68 -3.85 -2.19
CA SER A 109 -21.94 -3.47 -1.56
C SER A 109 -23.06 -4.40 -2.01
N ASN A 110 -23.96 -4.70 -1.09
CA ASN A 110 -25.24 -5.29 -1.41
C ASN A 110 -26.31 -4.22 -1.16
N ASP A 111 -26.86 -3.70 -2.25
CA ASP A 111 -27.91 -2.68 -2.24
C ASP A 111 -29.24 -3.36 -2.63
N PRO A 112 -30.11 -3.70 -1.68
CA PRO A 112 -31.47 -4.09 -2.00
C PRO A 112 -32.21 -2.84 -2.42
N SER A 113 -32.68 -2.82 -3.67
CA SER A 113 -33.29 -1.69 -4.40
C SER A 113 -34.45 -0.96 -3.68
N ASP A 114 -34.96 -1.52 -2.61
CA ASP A 114 -36.13 -1.01 -1.86
C ASP A 114 -35.78 -0.71 -0.38
N SER A 115 -34.50 -0.63 -0.04
CA SER A 115 -34.05 -0.45 1.33
C SER A 115 -33.45 0.94 1.54
N ASN A 116 -33.59 1.47 2.75
CA ASN A 116 -32.85 2.65 3.22
C ASN A 116 -31.56 2.25 3.92
N SER A 117 -31.02 1.09 3.60
CA SER A 117 -29.79 0.56 4.14
C SER A 117 -28.98 -0.15 3.07
N VAL A 118 -27.67 -0.11 3.20
CA VAL A 118 -26.71 -0.85 2.37
C VAL A 118 -25.78 -1.64 3.26
N THR A 119 -25.50 -2.88 2.89
CA THR A 119 -24.46 -3.67 3.55
C THR A 119 -23.21 -3.59 2.69
N ILE A 120 -22.14 -3.09 3.26
CA ILE A 120 -20.80 -3.11 2.69
C ILE A 120 -20.01 -4.27 3.26
N SER A 121 -19.24 -4.93 2.40
CA SER A 121 -18.37 -6.04 2.76
C SER A 121 -16.98 -5.79 2.21
N TRP A 122 -15.96 -6.17 2.96
CA TRP A 122 -14.57 -6.07 2.58
C TRP A 122 -13.73 -7.16 3.24
N ASP A 123 -12.56 -7.39 2.69
CA ASP A 123 -11.54 -8.23 3.28
C ASP A 123 -10.41 -7.35 3.82
N THR A 124 -10.11 -7.47 5.11
CA THR A 124 -8.86 -6.97 5.66
C THR A 124 -7.80 -8.04 5.46
N TYR A 125 -6.92 -7.82 4.49
CA TYR A 125 -5.85 -8.75 4.17
C TYR A 125 -4.68 -8.59 5.14
N ASP A 126 -4.44 -7.36 5.56
CA ASP A 126 -3.49 -7.00 6.59
C ASP A 126 -4.09 -5.88 7.44
N ASN A 127 -4.06 -6.02 8.75
CA ASN A 127 -4.71 -5.07 9.66
C ASN A 127 -3.87 -3.82 9.95
N GLY A 128 -2.64 -3.77 9.42
CA GLY A 128 -1.73 -2.65 9.70
C GLY A 128 -1.29 -2.56 11.16
N THR A 129 -0.54 -1.51 11.45
CA THR A 129 -0.09 -1.18 12.81
C THR A 129 -1.05 -0.17 13.41
N ASN A 130 -1.75 -0.53 14.50
CA ASN A 130 -2.73 0.33 15.19
C ASN A 130 -3.77 0.97 14.25
N THR A 131 -4.20 0.24 13.24
CA THR A 131 -5.08 0.78 12.21
C THR A 131 -6.52 0.84 12.67
N THR A 132 -7.18 1.96 12.41
CA THR A 132 -8.63 2.14 12.52
C THR A 132 -9.24 2.32 11.15
N LEU A 133 -10.45 1.79 10.96
CA LEU A 133 -11.20 1.94 9.72
C LEU A 133 -12.35 2.92 9.88
N THR A 134 -12.49 3.83 8.93
CA THR A 134 -13.64 4.72 8.82
C THR A 134 -14.23 4.62 7.41
N PHE A 135 -15.53 4.35 7.32
CA PHE A 135 -16.27 4.40 6.08
C PHE A 135 -16.92 5.77 5.93
N TYR A 136 -16.68 6.41 4.81
CA TYR A 136 -17.30 7.67 4.39
C TYR A 136 -18.30 7.39 3.29
N TYR A 137 -19.45 8.08 3.29
CA TYR A 137 -20.49 7.92 2.28
C TYR A 137 -21.24 9.22 1.99
N GLY A 138 -21.79 9.34 0.80
CA GLY A 138 -22.55 10.50 0.37
C GLY A 138 -23.05 10.39 -1.07
N ARG A 139 -23.88 11.33 -1.49
CA ARG A 139 -24.43 11.41 -2.86
C ARG A 139 -23.48 12.08 -3.86
N ALA A 140 -22.33 12.54 -3.41
CA ALA A 140 -21.25 13.03 -4.26
C ALA A 140 -19.96 12.30 -3.93
N ASP A 141 -19.20 11.95 -4.96
CA ASP A 141 -17.87 11.37 -4.79
C ASP A 141 -16.88 12.47 -4.39
N MET A 142 -16.37 12.40 -3.18
CA MET A 142 -15.37 13.32 -2.65
C MET A 142 -13.93 12.84 -2.90
N GLY A 143 -13.75 11.78 -3.65
CA GLY A 143 -12.44 11.21 -3.97
C GLY A 143 -11.63 10.85 -2.71
N ASN A 144 -10.40 11.35 -2.64
CA ASN A 144 -9.49 11.07 -1.54
C ASN A 144 -9.66 11.95 -0.29
N GLN A 145 -10.65 12.85 -0.29
CA GLN A 145 -10.89 13.72 0.86
C GLN A 145 -11.65 12.98 1.95
N THR A 146 -11.36 13.30 3.20
CA THR A 146 -12.10 12.82 4.39
C THR A 146 -13.17 13.81 4.85
N SER A 147 -13.23 14.99 4.23
CA SER A 147 -14.24 16.04 4.48
C SER A 147 -15.20 16.15 3.30
N GLY A 148 -16.39 16.67 3.56
CA GLY A 148 -17.41 16.91 2.54
C GLY A 148 -18.36 15.73 2.28
N TRP A 149 -18.11 14.56 2.83
CA TRP A 149 -19.02 13.42 2.79
C TRP A 149 -20.28 13.70 3.64
N GLU A 150 -21.43 13.14 3.26
CA GLU A 150 -22.69 13.31 4.01
C GLU A 150 -22.66 12.59 5.35
N GLY A 151 -21.92 11.48 5.44
CA GLY A 151 -21.79 10.73 6.68
C GLY A 151 -20.51 9.93 6.74
N SER A 152 -20.21 9.48 7.96
CA SER A 152 -19.12 8.55 8.21
C SER A 152 -19.48 7.59 9.34
N ALA A 153 -18.88 6.40 9.30
CA ALA A 153 -19.01 5.39 10.34
C ALA A 153 -17.63 4.84 10.66
N SER A 154 -17.19 5.01 11.92
CA SER A 154 -15.95 4.41 12.41
C SER A 154 -16.19 2.98 12.85
N TYR A 155 -15.29 2.07 12.49
CA TYR A 155 -15.34 0.66 12.88
C TYR A 155 -14.26 0.29 13.89
N GLY A 156 -13.49 1.28 14.37
CA GLY A 156 -12.40 1.04 15.30
C GLY A 156 -11.27 0.23 14.69
N SER A 157 -10.52 -0.47 15.53
CA SER A 157 -9.46 -1.37 15.07
C SER A 157 -10.06 -2.57 14.36
N THR A 158 -9.39 -3.03 13.31
CA THR A 158 -9.79 -4.19 12.51
C THR A 158 -8.86 -5.38 12.78
N THR A 159 -9.32 -6.56 12.40
CA THR A 159 -8.53 -7.79 12.36
C THR A 159 -8.46 -8.30 10.94
N VAL A 160 -7.50 -9.18 10.65
CA VAL A 160 -7.42 -9.86 9.35
C VAL A 160 -8.65 -10.74 9.16
N GLY A 161 -9.24 -10.72 7.97
CA GLY A 161 -10.38 -11.54 7.60
C GLY A 161 -11.49 -10.76 6.89
N ASN A 162 -12.60 -11.45 6.69
CA ASN A 162 -13.79 -10.91 6.05
C ASN A 162 -14.64 -10.11 7.04
N HIS A 163 -15.07 -8.94 6.62
CA HIS A 163 -15.90 -8.05 7.42
C HIS A 163 -17.11 -7.57 6.63
N SER A 164 -18.17 -7.24 7.36
CA SER A 164 -19.33 -6.57 6.78
C SER A 164 -19.96 -5.61 7.77
N ARG A 165 -20.56 -4.55 7.27
CA ARG A 165 -21.31 -3.57 8.07
C ARG A 165 -22.50 -3.03 7.29
N THR A 166 -23.59 -2.81 7.98
CA THR A 166 -24.79 -2.20 7.41
C THR A 166 -24.85 -0.74 7.80
N ILE A 167 -24.96 0.13 6.79
CA ILE A 167 -25.26 1.54 6.92
C ILE A 167 -26.75 1.69 6.79
N THR A 168 -27.37 2.40 7.71
CA THR A 168 -28.85 2.62 7.76
C THR A 168 -29.19 4.09 7.59
N ALA A 169 -30.49 4.39 7.47
CA ALA A 169 -31.01 5.73 7.31
C ALA A 169 -30.54 6.47 6.05
N LEU A 170 -30.20 5.73 4.99
CA LEU A 170 -29.96 6.28 3.67
C LEU A 170 -31.29 6.66 3.00
N ALA A 171 -31.25 7.60 2.06
CA ALA A 171 -32.40 7.84 1.20
C ALA A 171 -32.67 6.62 0.32
N CYS A 172 -33.91 6.12 0.32
CA CYS A 172 -34.24 4.94 -0.47
C CYS A 172 -34.55 5.28 -1.94
N CYS A 173 -34.77 4.21 -2.71
CA CYS A 173 -35.50 4.23 -3.98
C CYS A 173 -34.81 5.02 -5.11
N GLY A 174 -33.65 4.50 -5.56
CA GLY A 174 -32.94 5.02 -6.73
C GLY A 174 -31.98 6.16 -6.44
N THR A 175 -31.67 6.43 -5.18
CA THR A 175 -30.61 7.37 -4.81
C THR A 175 -29.26 6.68 -4.87
N GLU A 176 -28.37 7.15 -5.75
CA GLU A 176 -27.00 6.68 -5.84
C GLU A 176 -26.16 7.21 -4.68
N TYR A 177 -25.35 6.35 -4.08
CA TYR A 177 -24.39 6.70 -3.06
C TYR A 177 -22.99 6.27 -3.46
N TYR A 178 -22.04 7.13 -3.18
CA TYR A 178 -20.62 6.83 -3.24
C TYR A 178 -20.12 6.50 -1.84
N GLY A 179 -19.16 5.61 -1.74
CA GLY A 179 -18.58 5.23 -0.44
C GLY A 179 -17.11 4.91 -0.53
N ARG A 180 -16.40 5.17 0.56
CA ARG A 180 -14.98 4.91 0.68
C ARG A 180 -14.63 4.40 2.08
N ILE A 181 -13.78 3.37 2.17
CA ILE A 181 -13.11 3.00 3.41
C ILE A 181 -11.74 3.68 3.46
N VAL A 182 -11.46 4.33 4.58
CA VAL A 182 -10.16 4.92 4.89
C VAL A 182 -9.56 4.18 6.08
N ALA A 183 -8.39 3.63 5.89
CA ALA A 183 -7.57 3.04 6.94
C ALA A 183 -6.61 4.12 7.47
N THR A 184 -6.63 4.36 8.77
CA THR A 184 -5.78 5.35 9.43
C THR A 184 -4.94 4.66 10.49
N ASN A 185 -3.64 4.87 10.50
CA ASN A 185 -2.72 4.46 11.55
C ASN A 185 -1.90 5.65 12.06
N GLU A 186 -0.89 5.38 12.89
CA GLU A 186 -0.02 6.42 13.45
C GLU A 186 0.79 7.18 12.38
N GLU A 187 0.94 6.61 11.18
CA GLU A 187 1.70 7.22 10.07
C GLU A 187 0.82 7.94 9.04
N GLY A 188 -0.49 7.80 9.12
CA GLY A 188 -1.40 8.52 8.21
C GLY A 188 -2.61 7.72 7.77
N SER A 189 -3.26 8.22 6.72
CA SER A 189 -4.49 7.64 6.14
C SER A 189 -4.22 7.12 4.73
N VAL A 190 -4.83 5.99 4.40
CA VAL A 190 -4.83 5.38 3.07
C VAL A 190 -6.26 5.15 2.58
#